data_04d227cfcaf687560d4407cd8d88ff02
#
_entry.id   04d227cfcaf687560d4407cd8d88ff02
#
_cell.length_a   1.000
_cell.length_b   1.000
_cell.length_c   1.000
_cell.angle_alpha   90.00
_cell.angle_beta   90.00
_cell.angle_gamma   90.00
#
_symmetry.space_group_name_H-M   'P 1'
#
loop_
_entity.id
_entity.type
_entity.pdbx_description
1 polymer ?
#
loop_
_entity_poly.entity_id
_entity_poly.type
_entity_poly.pdbx_seq_one_letter_code
_entity_poly.pdbx_strand_id
1 'polypeptide(L)'
;MYDIGGSNTIFMFGGLMGTVVAFFLAFTKQKDHLVHRENYTSSRFNTTLAFVGAAFFWAFYPCIFLDVPRLGSFPETNTSPFLAENGMINAYFGISTSVVTSLALSGIIHGRIRIKDLMYGVFAGAALVGTSAPLMFNVIEAMILGMIAGLLQPLFNIA
;
A
#
# COMPACT_ATOMS: atom_id res chain seq x y z
N MET A 1 8.26 -8.77 18.10
CA MET A 1 8.12 -7.71 17.10
C MET A 1 6.64 -7.63 16.78
N TYR A 2 6.00 -6.51 17.02
CA TYR A 2 4.55 -6.36 16.76
C TYR A 2 4.37 -5.74 15.39
N ASP A 3 3.68 -6.45 14.50
CA ASP A 3 3.35 -5.99 13.14
C ASP A 3 1.89 -5.54 13.08
N ILE A 4 1.60 -4.41 13.72
CA ILE A 4 0.25 -3.94 13.98
C ILE A 4 -0.50 -3.64 12.68
N GLY A 5 0.14 -3.03 11.71
CA GLY A 5 -0.47 -2.69 10.41
C GLY A 5 -0.23 -3.71 9.31
N GLY A 6 0.38 -4.88 9.63
CA GLY A 6 0.59 -5.94 8.66
C GLY A 6 1.65 -5.64 7.60
N SER A 7 2.53 -4.64 7.81
CA SER A 7 3.56 -4.29 6.81
C SER A 7 4.49 -5.46 6.49
N ASN A 8 4.88 -6.25 7.50
CA ASN A 8 5.74 -7.41 7.30
C ASN A 8 4.92 -8.66 6.94
N THR A 9 3.84 -8.94 7.65
CA THR A 9 3.06 -10.17 7.50
C THR A 9 2.21 -10.19 6.22
N ILE A 10 1.66 -9.06 5.82
CA ILE A 10 0.78 -8.98 4.64
C ILE A 10 1.56 -8.47 3.43
N PHE A 11 2.15 -7.27 3.52
CA PHE A 11 2.75 -6.61 2.36
C PHE A 11 4.11 -7.20 1.99
N MET A 12 5.02 -7.41 2.94
CA MET A 12 6.34 -7.98 2.67
C MET A 12 6.22 -9.44 2.21
N PHE A 13 5.41 -10.24 2.91
CA PHE A 13 5.18 -11.63 2.50
C PHE A 13 4.54 -11.71 1.12
N GLY A 14 3.48 -10.93 0.86
CA GLY A 14 2.82 -10.89 -0.45
C GLY A 14 3.76 -10.43 -1.56
N GLY A 15 4.59 -9.42 -1.30
CA GLY A 15 5.60 -8.94 -2.24
C GLY A 15 6.67 -9.99 -2.55
N LEU A 16 7.20 -10.66 -1.53
CA LEU A 16 8.18 -11.74 -1.71
C LEU A 16 7.59 -12.92 -2.47
N MET A 17 6.39 -13.37 -2.12
CA MET A 17 5.72 -14.45 -2.85
C MET A 17 5.46 -14.07 -4.30
N GLY A 18 5.01 -12.84 -4.56
CA GLY A 18 4.80 -12.33 -5.91
C GLY A 18 6.08 -12.32 -6.74
N THR A 19 7.20 -11.87 -6.17
CA THR A 19 8.51 -11.86 -6.86
C THR A 19 9.02 -13.28 -7.13
N VAL A 20 8.88 -14.20 -6.18
CA VAL A 20 9.25 -15.61 -6.37
C VAL A 20 8.44 -16.24 -7.50
N VAL A 21 7.12 -16.06 -7.50
CA VAL A 21 6.25 -16.59 -8.58
C VAL A 21 6.63 -15.98 -9.92
N ALA A 22 6.83 -14.67 -10.00
CA ALA A 22 7.24 -13.98 -11.22
C ALA A 22 8.59 -14.51 -11.74
N PHE A 23 9.54 -14.76 -10.84
CA PHE A 23 10.84 -15.34 -11.18
C PHE A 23 10.69 -16.73 -11.78
N PHE A 24 9.93 -17.63 -11.16
CA PHE A 24 9.68 -18.97 -11.70
C PHE A 24 8.98 -18.92 -13.06
N LEU A 25 7.98 -18.05 -13.23
CA LEU A 25 7.29 -17.88 -14.51
C LEU A 25 8.22 -17.36 -15.61
N ALA A 26 9.15 -16.46 -15.28
CA ALA A 26 10.15 -15.95 -16.23
C ALA A 26 11.13 -17.05 -16.71
N PHE A 27 11.47 -18.00 -15.84
CA PHE A 27 12.35 -19.13 -16.22
C PHE A 27 11.62 -20.27 -16.94
N THR A 28 10.32 -20.42 -16.67
CA THR A 28 9.52 -21.40 -17.41
C THR A 28 9.33 -20.87 -18.82
N LYS A 29 10.00 -21.48 -19.81
CA LYS A 29 9.94 -21.10 -21.24
C LYS A 29 8.53 -21.23 -21.79
N GLN A 30 7.67 -20.34 -21.42
CA GLN A 30 6.32 -20.24 -21.98
C GLN A 30 6.31 -19.21 -23.11
N LYS A 31 7.29 -19.38 -24.06
CA LYS A 31 7.35 -18.56 -25.29
C LYS A 31 6.08 -18.64 -26.13
N ASP A 32 5.37 -19.75 -26.05
CA ASP A 32 4.19 -20.01 -26.88
C ASP A 32 2.94 -19.24 -26.40
N HIS A 33 2.91 -18.76 -25.15
CA HIS A 33 1.79 -17.99 -24.62
C HIS A 33 1.90 -16.48 -24.84
N LEU A 34 3.00 -15.98 -25.40
CA LEU A 34 3.09 -14.57 -25.80
C LEU A 34 2.12 -14.21 -26.94
N VAL A 35 1.67 -15.19 -27.71
CA VAL A 35 0.64 -15.03 -28.74
C VAL A 35 -0.73 -14.66 -28.16
N HIS A 36 -1.01 -15.02 -26.92
CA HIS A 36 -2.26 -14.68 -26.23
C HIS A 36 -2.13 -13.46 -25.30
N ARG A 37 -1.11 -12.64 -25.45
CA ARG A 37 -0.92 -11.40 -24.67
C ARG A 37 -2.11 -10.44 -24.83
N GLU A 38 -2.84 -10.50 -25.92
CA GLU A 38 -4.07 -9.74 -26.14
C GLU A 38 -5.18 -10.09 -25.15
N ASN A 39 -5.25 -11.34 -24.68
CA ASN A 39 -6.24 -11.79 -23.70
C ASN A 39 -5.97 -11.30 -22.26
N TYR A 40 -4.75 -10.82 -21.99
CA TYR A 40 -4.37 -10.24 -20.69
C TYR A 40 -4.46 -8.71 -20.65
N THR A 41 -5.01 -8.08 -21.69
CA THR A 41 -5.31 -6.65 -21.64
C THR A 41 -6.39 -6.42 -20.59
N SER A 42 -6.03 -5.67 -19.57
CA SER A 42 -6.95 -5.26 -18.50
C SER A 42 -8.16 -4.56 -19.11
N SER A 43 -9.33 -5.19 -19.03
CA SER A 43 -10.55 -4.55 -19.50
C SER A 43 -10.85 -3.31 -18.64
N ARG A 44 -11.55 -2.32 -19.19
CA ARG A 44 -11.97 -1.13 -18.44
C ARG A 44 -12.77 -1.51 -17.20
N PHE A 45 -13.59 -2.54 -17.31
CA PHE A 45 -14.39 -3.06 -16.19
C PHE A 45 -13.50 -3.57 -15.05
N ASN A 46 -12.47 -4.37 -15.35
CA ASN A 46 -11.55 -4.90 -14.34
C ASN A 46 -10.78 -3.77 -13.63
N THR A 47 -10.37 -2.75 -14.39
CA THR A 47 -9.68 -1.59 -13.82
C THR A 47 -10.60 -0.79 -12.89
N THR A 48 -11.87 -0.61 -13.27
CA THR A 48 -12.85 0.08 -12.41
C THR A 48 -13.13 -0.70 -11.14
N LEU A 49 -13.28 -2.02 -11.24
CA LEU A 49 -13.51 -2.89 -10.08
C LEU A 49 -12.31 -2.85 -9.12
N ALA A 50 -11.10 -2.91 -9.65
CA ALA A 50 -9.88 -2.78 -8.85
C ALA A 50 -9.76 -1.40 -8.18
N PHE A 51 -10.19 -0.34 -8.83
CA PHE A 51 -10.24 1.00 -8.24
C PHE A 51 -11.23 1.07 -7.07
N VAL A 52 -12.42 0.49 -7.23
CA VAL A 52 -13.39 0.38 -6.14
C VAL A 52 -12.79 -0.40 -4.96
N GLY A 53 -12.11 -1.52 -5.22
CA GLY A 53 -11.41 -2.29 -4.19
C GLY A 53 -10.34 -1.48 -3.45
N ALA A 54 -9.56 -0.68 -4.17
CA ALA A 54 -8.55 0.19 -3.56
C ALA A 54 -9.19 1.31 -2.71
N ALA A 55 -10.34 1.85 -3.13
CA ALA A 55 -11.09 2.84 -2.35
C ALA A 55 -11.64 2.24 -1.04
N PHE A 56 -12.19 1.01 -1.09
CA PHE A 56 -12.58 0.27 0.09
C PHE A 56 -11.40 0.01 1.03
N PHE A 57 -10.28 -0.41 0.46
CA PHE A 57 -9.06 -0.62 1.25
C PHE A 57 -8.61 0.68 1.94
N TRP A 58 -8.56 1.80 1.22
CA TRP A 58 -8.21 3.10 1.80
C TRP A 58 -9.14 3.48 2.96
N ALA A 59 -10.45 3.24 2.81
CA ALA A 59 -11.43 3.60 3.83
C ALA A 59 -11.35 2.72 5.08
N PHE A 60 -11.12 1.42 4.93
CA PHE A 60 -11.23 0.46 6.04
C PHE A 60 -9.89 0.00 6.62
N TYR A 61 -8.78 0.12 5.88
CA TYR A 61 -7.47 -0.30 6.37
C TYR A 61 -7.07 0.36 7.70
N PRO A 62 -7.29 1.68 7.93
CA PRO A 62 -6.94 2.29 9.20
C PRO A 62 -7.69 1.72 10.41
N CYS A 63 -8.83 1.06 10.19
CA CYS A 63 -9.59 0.41 11.26
C CYS A 63 -8.84 -0.75 11.93
N ILE A 64 -7.80 -1.29 11.28
CA ILE A 64 -6.94 -2.34 11.86
C ILE A 64 -6.26 -1.86 13.16
N PHE A 65 -6.03 -0.56 13.29
CA PHE A 65 -5.40 0.03 14.47
C PHE A 65 -6.33 0.12 15.69
N LEU A 66 -7.64 -0.08 15.53
CA LEU A 66 -8.58 -0.08 16.65
C LEU A 66 -8.36 -1.24 17.63
N ASP A 67 -7.79 -2.35 17.16
CA ASP A 67 -7.51 -3.53 17.98
C ASP A 67 -6.11 -3.52 18.64
N VAL A 68 -5.31 -2.47 18.46
CA VAL A 68 -3.97 -2.33 19.08
C VAL A 68 -3.99 -2.53 20.59
N PRO A 69 -4.98 -2.01 21.34
CA PRO A 69 -5.07 -2.22 22.78
C PRO A 69 -5.29 -3.68 23.19
N ARG A 70 -5.95 -4.48 22.31
CA ARG A 70 -6.33 -5.86 22.60
C ARG A 70 -5.22 -6.88 22.30
N LEU A 71 -4.26 -6.54 21.47
CA LEU A 71 -3.12 -7.39 21.13
C LEU A 71 -2.11 -7.57 22.28
N GLY A 72 -2.51 -7.22 23.48
CA GLY A 72 -2.03 -7.56 24.82
C GLY A 72 -0.52 -7.67 24.97
N SER A 73 0.04 -6.91 25.77
CA SER A 73 1.28 -6.94 26.55
C SER A 73 1.79 -5.52 26.82
N PHE A 74 1.01 -4.53 26.44
CA PHE A 74 1.24 -3.23 27.07
C PHE A 74 0.60 -3.31 28.45
N PRO A 75 1.36 -3.06 29.56
CA PRO A 75 0.75 -2.98 30.88
C PRO A 75 -0.42 -1.99 30.78
N GLU A 76 -1.46 -2.24 31.57
CA GLU A 76 -2.71 -1.45 31.65
C GLU A 76 -2.47 0.04 31.99
N THR A 77 -1.67 0.69 31.20
CA THR A 77 -1.47 2.13 31.27
C THR A 77 -2.50 2.77 30.32
N ASN A 78 -3.06 3.91 30.72
CA ASN A 78 -4.06 4.72 29.99
C ASN A 78 -3.61 5.19 28.58
N THR A 79 -2.56 4.59 28.03
CA THR A 79 -1.96 4.92 26.72
C THR A 79 -2.55 4.13 25.55
N SER A 80 -3.31 3.07 25.81
CA SER A 80 -3.84 2.19 24.79
C SER A 80 -4.82 2.86 23.80
N PRO A 81 -5.80 3.69 24.23
CA PRO A 81 -6.69 4.37 23.30
C PRO A 81 -5.95 5.40 22.44
N PHE A 82 -4.98 6.10 23.01
CA PHE A 82 -4.18 7.09 22.30
C PHE A 82 -3.36 6.49 21.14
N LEU A 83 -2.80 5.29 21.33
CA LEU A 83 -2.05 4.60 20.27
C LEU A 83 -2.98 4.17 19.10
N ALA A 84 -4.20 3.75 19.40
CA ALA A 84 -5.18 3.38 18.40
C ALA A 84 -5.62 4.59 17.57
N GLU A 85 -5.96 5.70 18.22
CA GLU A 85 -6.36 6.94 17.55
C GLU A 85 -5.23 7.51 16.69
N ASN A 86 -4.02 7.59 17.25
CA ASN A 86 -2.84 8.04 16.50
C ASN A 86 -2.55 7.14 15.29
N GLY A 87 -2.60 5.82 15.47
CA GLY A 87 -2.38 4.87 14.39
C GLY A 87 -3.37 5.07 13.24
N MET A 88 -4.64 5.27 13.59
CA MET A 88 -5.70 5.49 12.61
C MET A 88 -5.50 6.80 11.84
N ILE A 89 -5.26 7.91 12.55
CA ILE A 89 -5.06 9.23 11.94
C ILE A 89 -3.82 9.22 11.06
N ASN A 90 -2.70 8.73 11.58
CA ASN A 90 -1.44 8.66 10.84
C ASN A 90 -1.54 7.79 9.59
N ALA A 91 -2.25 6.66 9.65
CA ALA A 91 -2.49 5.82 8.49
C ALA A 91 -3.29 6.53 7.41
N TYR A 92 -4.39 7.23 7.76
CA TYR A 92 -5.16 8.00 6.79
C TYR A 92 -4.32 9.06 6.08
N PHE A 93 -3.57 9.86 6.83
CA PHE A 93 -2.74 10.91 6.25
C PHE A 93 -1.58 10.34 5.44
N GLY A 94 -0.91 9.30 5.93
CA GLY A 94 0.19 8.67 5.22
C GLY A 94 -0.23 8.04 3.90
N ILE A 95 -1.34 7.28 3.87
CA ILE A 95 -1.86 6.69 2.63
C ILE A 95 -2.32 7.78 1.67
N SER A 96 -3.04 8.80 2.15
CA SER A 96 -3.51 9.90 1.30
C SER A 96 -2.36 10.66 0.66
N THR A 97 -1.29 10.94 1.42
CA THR A 97 -0.10 11.61 0.91
C THR A 97 0.62 10.76 -0.13
N SER A 98 0.70 9.43 0.08
CA SER A 98 1.26 8.49 -0.88
C SER A 98 0.50 8.51 -2.22
N VAL A 99 -0.83 8.53 -2.17
CA VAL A 99 -1.66 8.61 -3.37
C VAL A 99 -1.42 9.90 -4.14
N VAL A 100 -1.42 11.03 -3.44
CA VAL A 100 -1.21 12.36 -4.07
C VAL A 100 0.16 12.44 -4.73
N THR A 101 1.22 12.00 -4.03
CA THR A 101 2.59 12.03 -4.58
C THR A 101 2.77 11.04 -5.73
N SER A 102 2.17 9.86 -5.67
CA SER A 102 2.18 8.88 -6.76
C SER A 102 1.49 9.42 -8.01
N LEU A 103 0.33 10.08 -7.87
CA LEU A 103 -0.37 10.70 -8.99
C LEU A 103 0.40 11.88 -9.58
N ALA A 104 0.98 12.73 -8.73
CA ALA A 104 1.78 13.87 -9.18
C ALA A 104 2.99 13.40 -10.00
N LEU A 105 3.72 12.40 -9.50
CA LEU A 105 4.88 11.85 -10.21
C LEU A 105 4.47 11.10 -11.48
N SER A 106 3.37 10.35 -11.45
CA SER A 106 2.81 9.70 -12.65
C SER A 106 2.45 10.72 -13.73
N GLY A 107 1.86 11.87 -13.35
CA GLY A 107 1.57 12.97 -14.26
C GLY A 107 2.83 13.55 -14.90
N ILE A 108 3.92 13.70 -14.14
CA ILE A 108 5.21 14.21 -14.63
C ILE A 108 5.87 13.21 -15.58
N ILE A 109 5.93 11.93 -15.20
CA ILE A 109 6.64 10.89 -15.98
C ILE A 109 5.90 10.52 -17.26
N HIS A 110 4.59 10.33 -17.16
CA HIS A 110 3.78 9.79 -18.26
C HIS A 110 2.96 10.86 -19.00
N GLY A 111 2.98 12.12 -18.56
CA GLY A 111 2.15 13.20 -19.11
C GLY A 111 0.63 12.99 -18.94
N ARG A 112 0.23 11.97 -18.19
CA ARG A 112 -1.19 11.64 -17.89
C ARG A 112 -1.33 10.91 -16.59
N ILE A 113 -2.44 11.12 -15.90
CA ILE A 113 -2.78 10.42 -14.66
C ILE A 113 -3.29 9.01 -15.01
N ARG A 114 -2.65 7.99 -14.47
CA ARG A 114 -3.08 6.59 -14.65
C ARG A 114 -3.77 6.10 -13.39
N ILE A 115 -4.96 5.50 -13.53
CA ILE A 115 -5.72 4.93 -12.42
C ILE A 115 -4.93 3.84 -11.68
N LYS A 116 -4.08 3.11 -12.40
CA LYS A 116 -3.22 2.08 -11.81
C LYS A 116 -2.25 2.66 -10.77
N ASP A 117 -1.68 3.83 -11.03
CA ASP A 117 -0.73 4.47 -10.12
C ASP A 117 -1.42 4.96 -8.84
N LEU A 118 -2.70 5.36 -8.93
CA LEU A 118 -3.51 5.66 -7.76
C LEU A 118 -3.69 4.42 -6.88
N MET A 119 -4.09 3.28 -7.47
CA MET A 119 -4.29 2.04 -6.72
C MET A 119 -3.01 1.57 -6.04
N TYR A 120 -1.90 1.59 -6.77
CA TYR A 120 -0.60 1.21 -6.22
C TYR A 120 -0.11 2.20 -5.15
N GLY A 121 -0.42 3.49 -5.28
CA GLY A 121 -0.12 4.50 -4.27
C GLY A 121 -0.81 4.21 -2.93
N VAL A 122 -2.06 3.73 -2.97
CA VAL A 122 -2.79 3.32 -1.75
C VAL A 122 -2.06 2.17 -1.04
N PHE A 123 -1.70 1.12 -1.77
CA PHE A 123 -1.02 -0.05 -1.18
C PHE A 123 0.41 0.28 -0.73
N ALA A 124 1.15 1.09 -1.49
CA ALA A 124 2.50 1.50 -1.12
C ALA A 124 2.49 2.34 0.17
N GLY A 125 1.54 3.27 0.29
CA GLY A 125 1.35 4.05 1.51
C GLY A 125 1.02 3.18 2.73
N ALA A 126 0.07 2.25 2.58
CA ALA A 126 -0.30 1.33 3.64
C ALA A 126 0.87 0.43 4.06
N ALA A 127 1.65 -0.06 3.10
CA ALA A 127 2.80 -0.92 3.38
C ALA A 127 3.89 -0.19 4.17
N LEU A 128 4.19 1.06 3.85
CA LEU A 128 5.26 1.81 4.50
C LEU A 128 4.84 2.38 5.85
N VAL A 129 3.61 2.89 5.97
CA VAL A 129 3.12 3.53 7.20
C VAL A 129 2.57 2.51 8.20
N GLY A 130 2.13 1.33 7.75
CA GLY A 130 1.36 0.38 8.55
C GLY A 130 1.98 0.02 9.90
N THR A 131 3.24 -0.39 9.95
CA THR A 131 3.88 -0.81 11.22
C THR A 131 4.21 0.37 12.14
N SER A 132 4.51 1.53 11.55
CA SER A 132 4.99 2.71 12.28
C SER A 132 3.88 3.68 12.69
N ALA A 133 2.70 3.60 12.06
CA ALA A 133 1.60 4.53 12.29
C ALA A 133 1.25 4.76 13.78
N PRO A 134 1.11 3.74 14.63
CA PRO A 134 0.80 3.94 16.04
C PRO A 134 1.93 4.57 16.85
N LEU A 135 3.17 4.42 16.37
CA LEU A 135 4.38 4.88 17.07
C LEU A 135 4.76 6.32 16.73
N MET A 136 4.16 6.89 15.70
CA MET A 136 4.41 8.28 15.29
C MET A 136 3.62 9.24 16.16
N PHE A 137 4.32 10.20 16.76
CA PHE A 137 3.69 11.25 17.57
C PHE A 137 3.09 12.37 16.72
N ASN A 138 3.64 12.60 15.52
CA ASN A 138 3.22 13.69 14.64
C ASN A 138 2.71 13.15 13.30
N VAL A 139 1.57 13.68 12.88
CA VAL A 139 0.99 13.38 11.56
C VAL A 139 1.96 13.71 10.41
N ILE A 140 2.83 14.71 10.60
CA ILE A 140 3.84 15.12 9.62
C ILE A 140 4.81 13.98 9.29
N GLU A 141 5.20 13.18 10.27
CA GLU A 141 6.08 12.01 10.09
C GLU A 141 5.41 10.99 9.17
N ALA A 142 4.13 10.70 9.41
CA ALA A 142 3.35 9.81 8.58
C ALA A 142 3.18 10.34 7.14
N MET A 143 3.00 11.64 6.98
CA MET A 143 2.93 12.29 5.66
C MET A 143 4.25 12.18 4.90
N ILE A 144 5.39 12.38 5.57
CA ILE A 144 6.72 12.23 4.95
C ILE A 144 6.95 10.79 4.48
N LEU A 145 6.62 9.79 5.31
CA LEU A 145 6.73 8.39 4.91
C LEU A 145 5.78 8.05 3.75
N GLY A 146 4.55 8.55 3.80
CA GLY A 146 3.60 8.41 2.70
C GLY A 146 4.13 9.04 1.40
N MET A 147 4.76 10.22 1.49
CA MET A 147 5.39 10.86 0.34
C MET A 147 6.51 10.00 -0.25
N ILE A 148 7.38 9.44 0.57
CA ILE A 148 8.45 8.53 0.12
C ILE A 148 7.85 7.31 -0.59
N ALA A 149 6.81 6.68 -0.02
CA ALA A 149 6.13 5.55 -0.63
C ALA A 149 5.57 5.89 -2.02
N GLY A 150 4.89 7.04 -2.11
CA GLY A 150 4.31 7.52 -3.37
C GLY A 150 5.33 7.91 -4.44
N LEU A 151 6.53 8.32 -4.05
CA LEU A 151 7.63 8.59 -5.00
C LEU A 151 8.27 7.31 -5.52
N LEU A 152 8.47 6.31 -4.66
CA LEU A 152 9.11 5.05 -5.06
C LEU A 152 8.25 4.23 -6.01
N GLN A 153 6.93 4.21 -5.81
CA GLN A 153 6.01 3.38 -6.57
C GLN A 153 6.04 3.61 -8.10
N PRO A 154 5.92 4.84 -8.64
CA PRO A 154 5.97 5.05 -10.08
C PRO A 154 7.36 4.80 -10.68
N LEU A 155 8.44 4.98 -9.91
CA LEU A 155 9.80 4.71 -10.36
C LEU A 155 10.01 3.23 -10.69
N PHE A 156 9.45 2.32 -9.89
CA PHE A 156 9.48 0.88 -10.17
C PHE A 156 8.54 0.47 -11.32
N ASN A 157 7.65 1.33 -11.77
CA ASN A 157 6.66 1.05 -12.80
C ASN A 157 7.06 1.62 -14.18
N ILE A 158 8.27 2.19 -14.30
CA ILE A 158 8.82 2.71 -15.57
C ILE A 158 9.33 1.56 -16.47
N ALA A 159 9.62 0.40 -15.90
CA ALA A 159 10.03 -0.81 -16.59
C ALA A 159 8.82 -1.61 -17.07
#